data_2e6c39416b22142dee6f0819261093f7
#
_entry.id   2e6c39416b22142dee6f0819261093f7
#
_cell.length_a   1.000
_cell.length_b   1.000
_cell.length_c   1.000
_cell.angle_alpha   90.00
_cell.angle_beta   90.00
_cell.angle_gamma   90.00
#
_symmetry.space_group_name_H-M   'P 1'
#
loop_
_entity.id
_entity.type
_entity.pdbx_description
1 polymer ?
#
loop_
_entity_poly.entity_id
_entity_poly.type
_entity_poly.pdbx_seq_one_letter_code
_entity_poly.pdbx_strand_id
1 'polypeptide(L)'
;MSNIPHYLMSSRRGNPLGDTKLVDGLIHDGLWDSFTDQHMGMCAEKCASDFNISREEQDAYAIESYKRAQKAQQSGVFLEEIESVYVPQKRGDAVVVDVDEELKSLDFSKIESLRPAFKKDGTITAANASSLSDGSAAMVMMSEASAKELGLDPLARVLGSGDAAQDPVDFATSPSLAVRVAAKNASVNVSDIQYHEVNEAFSVVVSTRAAVHSILHSPDRNIIISFIFPGF
;
A
#
# COMPACT_ATOMS: atom_id res chain seq x y z
N MET A 1 10.46 0.64 -8.48
CA MET A 1 9.89 2.00 -8.60
C MET A 1 10.96 3.09 -8.56
N SER A 2 11.95 3.01 -7.69
CA SER A 2 13.00 4.06 -7.54
C SER A 2 13.85 4.31 -8.78
N ASN A 3 13.82 3.42 -9.78
CA ASN A 3 14.61 3.54 -11.01
C ASN A 3 13.77 3.79 -12.28
N ILE A 4 12.58 4.34 -12.14
CA ILE A 4 11.73 4.71 -13.29
C ILE A 4 12.36 5.89 -14.03
N PRO A 5 12.43 5.87 -15.39
CA PRO A 5 13.06 6.93 -16.16
C PRO A 5 12.19 8.20 -16.24
N HIS A 6 12.83 9.31 -16.55
CA HIS A 6 12.14 10.51 -17.02
C HIS A 6 11.91 10.43 -18.52
N TYR A 7 10.76 10.90 -19.00
CA TYR A 7 10.36 10.86 -20.40
C TYR A 7 10.57 12.20 -21.09
N LEU A 8 11.11 12.11 -22.30
CA LEU A 8 11.15 13.23 -23.24
C LEU A 8 10.00 13.07 -24.25
N MET A 9 8.85 13.62 -23.95
CA MET A 9 7.61 13.39 -24.73
C MET A 9 7.64 13.95 -26.15
N SER A 10 8.47 14.99 -26.43
CA SER A 10 8.49 15.71 -27.69
C SER A 10 9.57 15.27 -28.69
N SER A 11 10.40 14.26 -28.36
CA SER A 11 11.61 13.91 -29.13
C SER A 11 11.36 13.23 -30.47
N ARG A 12 10.19 12.63 -30.71
CA ARG A 12 9.90 11.84 -31.91
C ARG A 12 10.03 12.62 -33.24
N ARG A 13 9.82 13.93 -33.22
CA ARG A 13 9.91 14.82 -34.41
C ARG A 13 11.09 15.78 -34.35
N GLY A 14 12.09 15.47 -33.53
CA GLY A 14 13.22 16.36 -33.21
C GLY A 14 12.87 17.38 -32.12
N ASN A 15 13.88 18.04 -31.60
CA ASN A 15 13.70 19.10 -30.59
C ASN A 15 13.54 20.44 -31.31
N PRO A 16 12.42 21.15 -31.17
CA PRO A 16 12.29 22.53 -31.65
C PRO A 16 13.24 23.43 -30.85
N LEU A 17 13.52 24.61 -31.38
CA LEU A 17 14.26 25.63 -30.68
C LEU A 17 13.55 26.01 -29.37
N GLY A 18 14.27 25.98 -28.25
CA GLY A 18 13.75 26.28 -26.92
C GLY A 18 13.96 25.15 -25.92
N ASP A 19 13.46 25.33 -24.71
CA ASP A 19 13.61 24.39 -23.61
C ASP A 19 12.77 23.11 -23.81
N THR A 20 13.31 21.99 -23.33
CA THR A 20 12.61 20.71 -23.34
C THR A 20 12.35 20.26 -21.90
N LYS A 21 11.09 19.93 -21.61
CA LYS A 21 10.66 19.44 -20.30
C LYS A 21 10.76 17.92 -20.23
N LEU A 22 11.40 17.42 -19.19
CA LEU A 22 11.35 16.00 -18.82
C LEU A 22 10.16 15.74 -17.90
N VAL A 23 9.47 14.63 -18.13
CA VAL A 23 8.33 14.17 -17.34
C VAL A 23 8.78 13.03 -16.45
N ASP A 24 8.50 13.10 -15.17
CA ASP A 24 8.78 12.00 -14.24
C ASP A 24 7.85 10.82 -14.55
N GLY A 25 8.44 9.71 -14.95
CA GLY A 25 7.69 8.49 -15.30
C GLY A 25 6.93 7.90 -14.11
N LEU A 26 7.45 8.05 -12.88
CA LEU A 26 6.77 7.56 -11.68
C LEU A 26 5.43 8.28 -11.47
N ILE A 27 5.43 9.60 -11.58
CA ILE A 27 4.20 10.38 -11.45
C ILE A 27 3.28 10.10 -12.62
N HIS A 28 3.81 10.17 -13.85
CA HIS A 28 3.02 10.08 -15.08
C HIS A 28 2.31 8.73 -15.24
N ASP A 29 2.99 7.63 -14.97
CA ASP A 29 2.48 6.28 -15.24
C ASP A 29 1.87 5.61 -13.99
N GLY A 30 2.32 5.98 -12.80
CA GLY A 30 1.95 5.27 -11.57
C GLY A 30 1.11 6.07 -10.58
N LEU A 31 1.21 7.40 -10.57
CA LEU A 31 0.60 8.23 -9.52
C LEU A 31 -0.38 9.29 -10.05
N TRP A 32 -0.64 9.29 -11.36
CA TRP A 32 -1.51 10.24 -12.01
C TRP A 32 -2.82 9.59 -12.47
N ASP A 33 -3.95 10.11 -12.03
CA ASP A 33 -5.24 9.73 -12.56
C ASP A 33 -5.48 10.46 -13.87
N SER A 34 -5.39 9.73 -15.00
CA SER A 34 -5.56 10.26 -16.33
C SER A 34 -7.03 10.60 -16.69
N PHE A 35 -8.01 10.10 -15.94
CA PHE A 35 -9.42 10.38 -16.17
C PHE A 35 -9.83 11.73 -15.61
N THR A 36 -9.33 12.07 -14.43
CA THR A 36 -9.64 13.34 -13.75
C THR A 36 -8.49 14.33 -13.78
N ASP A 37 -7.38 13.98 -14.45
CA ASP A 37 -6.18 14.80 -14.66
C ASP A 37 -5.58 15.34 -13.35
N GLN A 38 -5.37 14.44 -12.37
CA GLN A 38 -4.84 14.82 -11.07
C GLN A 38 -3.99 13.71 -10.43
N HIS A 39 -3.14 14.10 -9.49
CA HIS A 39 -2.34 13.18 -8.70
C HIS A 39 -3.24 12.36 -7.75
N MET A 40 -2.95 11.06 -7.53
CA MET A 40 -3.69 10.17 -6.61
C MET A 40 -3.79 10.74 -5.18
N GLY A 41 -2.83 11.54 -4.75
CA GLY A 41 -2.91 12.28 -3.48
C GLY A 41 -4.08 13.27 -3.40
N MET A 42 -4.53 13.83 -4.53
CA MET A 42 -5.75 14.65 -4.57
C MET A 42 -7.02 13.82 -4.40
N CYS A 43 -7.00 12.57 -4.90
CA CYS A 43 -8.09 11.63 -4.65
C CYS A 43 -8.16 11.26 -3.14
N ALA A 44 -7.00 11.11 -2.49
CA ALA A 44 -6.93 10.91 -1.04
C ALA A 44 -7.44 12.13 -0.25
N GLU A 45 -7.13 13.36 -0.67
CA GLU A 45 -7.68 14.60 -0.09
C GLU A 45 -9.20 14.68 -0.25
N LYS A 46 -9.73 14.26 -1.41
CA LYS A 46 -11.19 14.15 -1.62
C LYS A 46 -11.79 13.13 -0.65
N CYS A 47 -11.19 11.97 -0.51
CA CYS A 47 -11.64 10.94 0.43
C CYS A 47 -11.67 11.47 1.86
N ALA A 48 -10.62 12.17 2.31
CA ALA A 48 -10.58 12.81 3.63
C ALA A 48 -11.73 13.79 3.83
N SER A 49 -12.01 14.60 2.81
CA SER A 49 -13.12 15.56 2.82
C SER A 49 -14.49 14.89 2.86
N ASP A 50 -14.73 13.90 2.01
CA ASP A 50 -16.03 13.23 1.87
C ASP A 50 -16.41 12.47 3.15
N PHE A 51 -15.42 11.91 3.86
CA PHE A 51 -15.61 11.15 5.09
C PHE A 51 -15.35 11.96 6.36
N ASN A 52 -15.02 13.26 6.24
CA ASN A 52 -14.69 14.15 7.35
C ASN A 52 -13.57 13.57 8.24
N ILE A 53 -12.51 13.06 7.64
CA ILE A 53 -11.34 12.52 8.35
C ILE A 53 -10.32 13.64 8.50
N SER A 54 -10.01 14.00 9.74
CA SER A 54 -9.11 15.11 10.03
C SER A 54 -7.62 14.74 9.76
N ARG A 55 -6.78 15.74 9.73
CA ARG A 55 -5.32 15.59 9.66
C ARG A 55 -4.80 14.84 10.89
N GLU A 56 -5.28 15.18 12.05
CA GLU A 56 -4.88 14.61 13.33
C GLU A 56 -5.24 13.13 13.41
N GLU A 57 -6.41 12.72 12.91
CA GLU A 57 -6.81 11.31 12.83
C GLU A 57 -5.90 10.52 11.91
N GLN A 58 -5.53 11.08 10.76
CA GLN A 58 -4.63 10.44 9.81
C GLN A 58 -3.20 10.30 10.36
N ASP A 59 -2.68 11.35 11.00
CA ASP A 59 -1.36 11.32 11.62
C ASP A 59 -1.30 10.37 12.81
N ALA A 60 -2.34 10.32 13.64
CA ALA A 60 -2.44 9.36 14.74
C ALA A 60 -2.43 7.91 14.24
N TYR A 61 -3.16 7.63 13.15
CA TYR A 61 -3.13 6.32 12.51
C TYR A 61 -1.73 5.98 11.98
N ALA A 62 -1.08 6.89 11.26
CA ALA A 62 0.27 6.68 10.73
C ALA A 62 1.28 6.38 11.87
N ILE A 63 1.25 7.16 12.95
CA ILE A 63 2.10 6.95 14.12
C ILE A 63 1.90 5.56 14.72
N GLU A 64 0.65 5.12 14.85
CA GLU A 64 0.35 3.79 15.40
C GLU A 64 0.83 2.67 14.47
N SER A 65 0.62 2.80 13.16
CA SER A 65 1.12 1.85 12.14
C SER A 65 2.64 1.70 12.22
N TYR A 66 3.37 2.81 12.22
CA TYR A 66 4.82 2.79 12.37
C TYR A 66 5.30 2.18 13.68
N LYS A 67 4.64 2.47 14.81
CA LYS A 67 4.98 1.87 16.12
C LYS A 67 4.79 0.36 16.11
N ARG A 68 3.71 -0.12 15.50
CA ARG A 68 3.46 -1.56 15.33
C ARG A 68 4.53 -2.23 14.48
N ALA A 69 4.87 -1.63 13.35
CA ALA A 69 5.92 -2.13 12.47
C ALA A 69 7.29 -2.17 13.16
N GLN A 70 7.68 -1.10 13.88
CA GLN A 70 8.91 -1.08 14.66
C GLN A 70 8.93 -2.17 15.74
N LYS A 71 7.83 -2.36 16.47
CA LYS A 71 7.71 -3.42 17.48
C LYS A 71 7.83 -4.81 16.84
N ALA A 72 7.15 -5.05 15.73
CA ALA A 72 7.21 -6.32 15.00
C ALA A 72 8.63 -6.62 14.49
N GLN A 73 9.31 -5.62 13.90
CA GLN A 73 10.70 -5.76 13.47
C GLN A 73 11.63 -6.07 14.64
N GLN A 74 11.51 -5.34 15.77
CA GLN A 74 12.35 -5.56 16.97
C GLN A 74 12.12 -6.91 17.62
N SER A 75 10.90 -7.44 17.56
CA SER A 75 10.55 -8.77 18.10
C SER A 75 10.90 -9.93 17.18
N GLY A 76 11.39 -9.64 15.95
CA GLY A 76 11.80 -10.65 14.99
C GLY A 76 10.66 -11.38 14.28
N VAL A 77 9.42 -10.87 14.33
CA VAL A 77 8.24 -11.49 13.70
C VAL A 77 8.44 -11.72 12.20
N PHE A 78 9.16 -10.80 11.53
CA PHE A 78 9.37 -10.87 10.08
C PHE A 78 10.56 -11.73 9.65
N LEU A 79 11.35 -12.28 10.57
CA LEU A 79 12.58 -13.02 10.23
C LEU A 79 12.32 -14.30 9.44
N GLU A 80 11.15 -14.93 9.61
CA GLU A 80 10.79 -16.16 8.89
C GLU A 80 10.35 -15.91 7.45
N GLU A 81 9.98 -14.67 7.10
CA GLU A 81 9.48 -14.31 5.77
C GLU A 81 10.44 -13.42 4.97
N ILE A 82 11.44 -12.81 5.62
CA ILE A 82 12.43 -11.96 4.95
C ILE A 82 13.56 -12.81 4.39
N GLU A 83 13.76 -12.72 3.06
CA GLU A 83 14.93 -13.26 2.38
C GLU A 83 15.97 -12.16 2.18
N SER A 84 17.20 -12.39 2.64
CA SER A 84 18.28 -11.40 2.58
C SER A 84 18.75 -11.16 1.15
N VAL A 85 18.85 -9.91 0.74
CA VAL A 85 19.37 -9.51 -0.57
C VAL A 85 20.81 -9.03 -0.45
N TYR A 86 21.72 -9.65 -1.19
CA TYR A 86 23.15 -9.32 -1.23
C TYR A 86 23.42 -8.38 -2.41
N VAL A 87 23.62 -7.09 -2.13
CA VAL A 87 23.85 -6.07 -3.16
C VAL A 87 25.34 -5.95 -3.45
N PRO A 88 25.83 -6.36 -4.66
CA PRO A 88 27.23 -6.28 -5.02
C PRO A 88 27.73 -4.84 -4.97
N GLN A 89 28.92 -4.64 -4.42
CA GLN A 89 29.59 -3.35 -4.39
C GLN A 89 30.70 -3.29 -5.44
N LYS A 90 31.03 -2.09 -5.91
CA LYS A 90 32.18 -1.89 -6.83
C LYS A 90 33.52 -2.26 -6.18
N ARG A 91 33.62 -2.14 -4.87
CA ARG A 91 34.79 -2.51 -4.04
C ARG A 91 34.29 -3.01 -2.68
N GLY A 92 34.96 -4.04 -2.14
CA GLY A 92 34.61 -4.65 -0.86
C GLY A 92 33.51 -5.72 -0.97
N ASP A 93 33.01 -6.15 0.16
CA ASP A 93 31.97 -7.18 0.27
C ASP A 93 30.58 -6.65 -0.14
N ALA A 94 29.68 -7.56 -0.49
CA ALA A 94 28.29 -7.20 -0.76
C ALA A 94 27.62 -6.61 0.49
N VAL A 95 26.78 -5.60 0.30
CA VAL A 95 25.91 -5.07 1.36
C VAL A 95 24.72 -6.00 1.48
N VAL A 96 24.44 -6.45 2.70
CA VAL A 96 23.26 -7.27 3.02
C VAL A 96 22.10 -6.34 3.32
N VAL A 97 20.97 -6.55 2.63
CA VAL A 97 19.69 -5.88 2.89
C VAL A 97 18.72 -6.95 3.41
N ASP A 98 18.43 -6.91 4.70
CA ASP A 98 17.62 -7.88 5.43
C ASP A 98 16.68 -7.21 6.45
N VAL A 99 16.61 -5.88 6.41
CA VAL A 99 15.84 -5.07 7.35
C VAL A 99 15.16 -3.94 6.60
N ASP A 100 13.90 -3.69 6.91
CA ASP A 100 13.15 -2.56 6.40
C ASP A 100 13.75 -1.22 6.86
N GLU A 101 14.18 -0.40 5.91
CA GLU A 101 14.97 0.82 6.19
C GLU A 101 14.10 1.97 6.70
N GLU A 102 12.85 2.05 6.26
CA GLU A 102 11.95 3.17 6.57
C GLU A 102 11.77 3.35 8.08
N LEU A 103 11.65 2.24 8.80
CA LEU A 103 11.44 2.24 10.24
C LEU A 103 12.61 2.80 11.06
N LYS A 104 13.81 2.90 10.47
CA LYS A 104 15.03 3.37 11.14
C LYS A 104 15.13 4.89 11.25
N SER A 105 14.54 5.61 10.29
CA SER A 105 14.73 7.06 10.12
C SER A 105 13.57 7.92 10.62
N LEU A 106 12.52 7.31 11.17
CA LEU A 106 11.29 8.00 11.52
C LEU A 106 11.41 8.80 12.81
N ASP A 107 11.14 10.08 12.72
CA ASP A 107 11.05 11.01 13.86
C ASP A 107 9.59 11.39 14.13
N PHE A 108 8.96 10.72 15.07
CA PHE A 108 7.55 10.93 15.42
C PHE A 108 7.23 12.36 15.82
N SER A 109 8.19 13.10 16.40
CA SER A 109 7.98 14.48 16.85
C SER A 109 7.75 15.46 15.70
N LYS A 110 8.11 15.07 14.47
CA LYS A 110 7.98 15.91 13.28
C LYS A 110 6.71 15.68 12.49
N ILE A 111 6.00 14.55 12.71
CA ILE A 111 4.86 14.15 11.89
C ILE A 111 3.78 15.24 11.86
N GLU A 112 3.37 15.74 13.02
CA GLU A 112 2.34 16.77 13.14
C GLU A 112 2.73 18.10 12.48
N SER A 113 4.03 18.38 12.36
CA SER A 113 4.55 19.61 11.77
C SER A 113 4.79 19.56 10.25
N LEU A 114 4.60 18.39 9.62
CA LEU A 114 4.77 18.22 8.19
C LEU A 114 3.77 19.05 7.39
N ARG A 115 4.25 19.63 6.30
CA ARG A 115 3.38 20.37 5.37
C ARG A 115 2.56 19.39 4.52
N PRO A 116 1.31 19.72 4.20
CA PRO A 116 0.54 18.98 3.21
C PRO A 116 1.28 18.85 1.87
N ALA A 117 1.22 17.67 1.25
CA ALA A 117 1.99 17.37 0.05
C ALA A 117 1.29 17.76 -1.25
N PHE A 118 -0.04 17.71 -1.30
CA PHE A 118 -0.80 17.80 -2.55
C PHE A 118 -1.66 19.05 -2.66
N LYS A 119 -2.15 19.56 -1.54
CA LYS A 119 -3.06 20.71 -1.49
C LYS A 119 -2.59 21.68 -0.41
N LYS A 120 -2.68 22.98 -0.69
CA LYS A 120 -2.42 24.01 0.31
C LYS A 120 -3.32 23.79 1.49
N ASP A 121 -3.41 23.75 2.51
CA ASP A 121 -4.37 23.44 3.59
C ASP A 121 -4.99 22.03 3.49
N GLY A 122 -4.23 21.07 2.92
CA GLY A 122 -4.62 19.67 2.82
C GLY A 122 -4.28 18.88 4.08
N THR A 123 -4.62 17.60 4.07
CA THR A 123 -4.45 16.68 5.19
C THR A 123 -3.40 15.60 4.93
N ILE A 124 -3.08 15.32 3.66
CA ILE A 124 -2.15 14.28 3.27
C ILE A 124 -0.71 14.80 3.31
N THR A 125 0.17 14.07 3.97
CA THR A 125 1.59 14.39 4.14
C THR A 125 2.48 13.21 3.76
N ALA A 126 3.79 13.44 3.72
CA ALA A 126 4.76 12.36 3.50
C ALA A 126 4.74 11.27 4.58
N ALA A 127 4.24 11.56 5.79
CA ALA A 127 4.19 10.56 6.87
C ALA A 127 2.89 9.76 6.91
N ASN A 128 1.78 10.27 6.36
CA ASN A 128 0.50 9.59 6.31
C ASN A 128 0.13 9.07 4.91
N ALA A 129 1.09 9.13 3.98
CA ALA A 129 1.09 8.48 2.67
C ALA A 129 2.16 7.39 2.63
N SER A 130 1.97 6.35 1.84
CA SER A 130 3.00 5.32 1.69
C SER A 130 4.24 5.87 0.97
N SER A 131 5.41 5.39 1.38
CA SER A 131 6.68 5.75 0.77
C SER A 131 6.96 4.93 -0.49
N LEU A 132 7.97 5.38 -1.26
CA LEU A 132 8.52 4.58 -2.35
C LEU A 132 9.40 3.47 -1.77
N SER A 133 8.99 2.22 -1.94
CA SER A 133 9.75 1.06 -1.47
C SER A 133 9.90 0.06 -2.61
N ASP A 134 11.16 -0.29 -2.92
CA ASP A 134 11.46 -1.37 -3.84
C ASP A 134 11.43 -2.70 -3.07
N GLY A 135 10.69 -3.67 -3.57
CA GLY A 135 10.57 -4.96 -2.91
C GLY A 135 10.08 -6.04 -3.86
N SER A 136 10.19 -7.27 -3.43
CA SER A 136 9.69 -8.44 -4.14
C SER A 136 9.15 -9.44 -3.14
N ALA A 137 8.05 -10.11 -3.49
CA ALA A 137 7.50 -11.20 -2.69
C ALA A 137 7.18 -12.39 -3.60
N ALA A 138 7.32 -13.59 -3.07
CA ALA A 138 6.97 -14.82 -3.77
C ALA A 138 6.24 -15.77 -2.85
N MET A 139 5.23 -16.48 -3.39
CA MET A 139 4.56 -17.56 -2.68
C MET A 139 4.32 -18.74 -3.61
N VAL A 140 4.35 -19.95 -3.06
CA VAL A 140 4.01 -21.17 -3.78
C VAL A 140 2.55 -21.49 -3.52
N MET A 141 1.76 -21.58 -4.59
CA MET A 141 0.36 -21.94 -4.54
C MET A 141 0.11 -23.28 -5.26
N MET A 142 -0.75 -24.10 -4.69
CA MET A 142 -1.12 -25.38 -5.30
C MET A 142 -2.55 -25.79 -4.92
N SER A 143 -3.10 -26.80 -5.58
CA SER A 143 -4.36 -27.38 -5.17
C SER A 143 -4.23 -28.17 -3.87
N GLU A 144 -5.33 -28.28 -3.11
CA GLU A 144 -5.36 -29.13 -1.90
C GLU A 144 -5.00 -30.59 -2.21
N ALA A 145 -5.40 -31.08 -3.38
CA ALA A 145 -5.07 -32.44 -3.82
C ALA A 145 -3.56 -32.61 -4.01
N SER A 146 -2.90 -31.65 -4.68
CA SER A 146 -1.43 -31.69 -4.87
C SER A 146 -0.69 -31.57 -3.54
N ALA A 147 -1.16 -30.74 -2.63
CA ALA A 147 -0.54 -30.62 -1.30
C ALA A 147 -0.58 -31.95 -0.54
N LYS A 148 -1.72 -32.64 -0.57
CA LYS A 148 -1.89 -33.98 0.05
C LYS A 148 -1.01 -35.04 -0.62
N GLU A 149 -0.94 -35.05 -1.96
CA GLU A 149 -0.10 -35.98 -2.72
C GLU A 149 1.40 -35.81 -2.40
N LEU A 150 1.84 -34.56 -2.24
CA LEU A 150 3.21 -34.21 -1.91
C LEU A 150 3.54 -34.28 -0.41
N GLY A 151 2.55 -34.55 0.45
CA GLY A 151 2.73 -34.60 1.90
C GLY A 151 3.09 -33.25 2.53
N LEU A 152 2.61 -32.14 1.93
CA LEU A 152 2.87 -30.78 2.39
C LEU A 152 1.73 -30.27 3.26
N ASP A 153 2.07 -29.58 4.35
CA ASP A 153 1.12 -28.86 5.20
C ASP A 153 0.97 -27.41 4.70
N PRO A 154 -0.20 -27.01 4.18
CA PRO A 154 -0.43 -25.66 3.73
C PRO A 154 -0.44 -24.66 4.89
N LEU A 155 0.20 -23.50 4.73
CA LEU A 155 0.14 -22.39 5.70
C LEU A 155 -1.27 -21.81 5.79
N ALA A 156 -1.98 -21.73 4.65
CA ALA A 156 -3.33 -21.20 4.55
C ALA A 156 -4.07 -21.76 3.33
N ARG A 157 -5.38 -21.63 3.33
CA ARG A 157 -6.24 -21.94 2.18
C ARG A 157 -6.90 -20.66 1.67
N VAL A 158 -6.78 -20.39 0.36
CA VAL A 158 -7.53 -19.32 -0.30
C VAL A 158 -8.99 -19.77 -0.44
N LEU A 159 -9.91 -19.06 0.20
CA LEU A 159 -11.34 -19.37 0.19
C LEU A 159 -12.07 -18.70 -0.97
N GLY A 160 -11.62 -17.53 -1.39
CA GLY A 160 -12.23 -16.76 -2.46
C GLY A 160 -11.46 -15.49 -2.75
N SER A 161 -11.82 -14.85 -3.86
CA SER A 161 -11.29 -13.55 -4.26
C SER A 161 -12.43 -12.66 -4.75
N GLY A 162 -12.19 -11.37 -4.86
CA GLY A 162 -13.19 -10.43 -5.36
C GLY A 162 -12.54 -9.13 -5.81
N ASP A 163 -13.02 -8.64 -6.95
CA ASP A 163 -12.61 -7.38 -7.53
C ASP A 163 -13.72 -6.35 -7.36
N ALA A 164 -13.35 -5.08 -7.25
CA ALA A 164 -14.28 -3.96 -7.26
C ALA A 164 -13.65 -2.77 -7.98
N ALA A 165 -14.47 -2.06 -8.72
CA ALA A 165 -14.10 -0.81 -9.39
C ALA A 165 -15.18 0.23 -9.16
N GLN A 166 -14.76 1.50 -9.17
CA GLN A 166 -15.63 2.67 -9.09
C GLN A 166 -14.96 3.82 -9.84
N ASP A 167 -15.50 5.02 -9.75
CA ASP A 167 -14.87 6.18 -10.38
C ASP A 167 -13.42 6.34 -9.86
N PRO A 168 -12.44 6.57 -10.77
CA PRO A 168 -11.02 6.62 -10.39
C PRO A 168 -10.72 7.57 -9.23
N VAL A 169 -11.41 8.71 -9.16
CA VAL A 169 -11.25 9.69 -8.08
C VAL A 169 -11.63 9.13 -6.69
N ASP A 170 -12.44 8.09 -6.64
CA ASP A 170 -12.91 7.44 -5.41
C ASP A 170 -12.17 6.14 -5.08
N PHE A 171 -11.06 5.85 -5.76
CA PHE A 171 -10.32 4.59 -5.61
C PHE A 171 -9.97 4.26 -4.15
N ALA A 172 -9.76 5.28 -3.31
CA ALA A 172 -9.40 5.11 -1.90
C ALA A 172 -10.40 4.27 -1.09
N THR A 173 -11.66 4.19 -1.54
CA THR A 173 -12.72 3.39 -0.88
C THR A 173 -12.99 2.04 -1.57
N SER A 174 -12.34 1.75 -2.70
CA SER A 174 -12.51 0.47 -3.44
C SER A 174 -12.24 -0.78 -2.62
N PRO A 175 -11.28 -0.81 -1.66
CA PRO A 175 -11.07 -1.96 -0.79
C PRO A 175 -12.34 -2.39 -0.05
N SER A 176 -13.13 -1.45 0.44
CA SER A 176 -14.38 -1.75 1.16
C SER A 176 -15.44 -2.46 0.29
N LEU A 177 -15.41 -2.22 -1.01
CA LEU A 177 -16.29 -2.89 -1.98
C LEU A 177 -15.76 -4.29 -2.31
N ALA A 178 -14.45 -4.42 -2.53
CA ALA A 178 -13.79 -5.69 -2.86
C ALA A 178 -13.92 -6.73 -1.72
N VAL A 179 -13.81 -6.29 -0.44
CA VAL A 179 -14.05 -7.15 0.74
C VAL A 179 -15.38 -7.88 0.65
N ARG A 180 -16.45 -7.16 0.34
CA ARG A 180 -17.80 -7.73 0.30
C ARG A 180 -17.93 -8.78 -0.81
N VAL A 181 -17.30 -8.53 -1.95
CA VAL A 181 -17.30 -9.47 -3.08
C VAL A 181 -16.49 -10.71 -2.73
N ALA A 182 -15.28 -10.54 -2.17
CA ALA A 182 -14.43 -11.64 -1.75
C ALA A 182 -15.10 -12.52 -0.67
N ALA A 183 -15.69 -11.92 0.36
CA ALA A 183 -16.41 -12.62 1.43
C ALA A 183 -17.60 -13.40 0.88
N LYS A 184 -18.39 -12.81 -0.03
CA LYS A 184 -19.49 -13.49 -0.71
C LYS A 184 -19.00 -14.72 -1.50
N ASN A 185 -17.93 -14.57 -2.28
CA ASN A 185 -17.35 -15.63 -3.08
C ASN A 185 -16.74 -16.75 -2.20
N ALA A 186 -16.21 -16.39 -1.05
CA ALA A 186 -15.73 -17.32 -0.03
C ALA A 186 -16.84 -17.96 0.80
N SER A 187 -18.11 -17.54 0.65
CA SER A 187 -19.25 -17.97 1.47
C SER A 187 -19.05 -17.72 2.98
N VAL A 188 -18.42 -16.59 3.32
CA VAL A 188 -18.21 -16.15 4.71
C VAL A 188 -18.89 -14.79 4.94
N ASN A 189 -19.28 -14.49 6.18
CA ASN A 189 -19.74 -13.15 6.52
C ASN A 189 -18.53 -12.24 6.77
N VAL A 190 -18.63 -10.98 6.40
CA VAL A 190 -17.57 -10.00 6.69
C VAL A 190 -17.33 -9.90 8.20
N SER A 191 -18.37 -10.03 9.03
CA SER A 191 -18.28 -10.05 10.49
C SER A 191 -17.50 -11.25 11.07
N ASP A 192 -17.30 -12.30 10.31
CA ASP A 192 -16.58 -13.51 10.76
C ASP A 192 -15.07 -13.41 10.47
N ILE A 193 -14.64 -12.31 9.80
CA ILE A 193 -13.24 -12.07 9.45
C ILE A 193 -12.54 -11.43 10.63
N GLN A 194 -11.46 -12.05 11.11
CA GLN A 194 -10.73 -11.59 12.29
C GLN A 194 -9.65 -10.57 11.99
N TYR A 195 -8.95 -10.77 10.88
CA TYR A 195 -7.81 -9.95 10.48
C TYR A 195 -8.03 -9.42 9.06
N HIS A 196 -7.72 -8.14 8.89
CA HIS A 196 -7.78 -7.46 7.62
C HIS A 196 -6.42 -6.85 7.32
N GLU A 197 -5.80 -7.30 6.24
CA GLU A 197 -4.60 -6.68 5.68
C GLU A 197 -5.04 -5.72 4.57
N VAL A 198 -4.97 -4.44 4.84
CA VAL A 198 -5.34 -3.37 3.90
C VAL A 198 -4.09 -2.60 3.54
N ASN A 199 -3.81 -2.45 2.24
CA ASN A 199 -2.69 -1.63 1.81
C ASN A 199 -2.89 -0.17 2.25
N GLU A 200 -1.93 0.34 3.02
CA GLU A 200 -1.94 1.68 3.59
C GLU A 200 -1.38 2.70 2.58
N ALA A 201 -1.95 2.76 1.36
CA ALA A 201 -1.54 3.75 0.36
C ALA A 201 -1.56 5.18 0.93
N PHE A 202 -2.56 5.45 1.77
CA PHE A 202 -2.70 6.63 2.61
C PHE A 202 -3.42 6.22 3.90
N SER A 203 -3.13 6.87 5.02
CA SER A 203 -3.85 6.61 6.28
C SER A 203 -5.36 6.76 6.14
N VAL A 204 -5.81 7.68 5.29
CA VAL A 204 -7.23 7.92 5.02
C VAL A 204 -7.94 6.68 4.45
N VAL A 205 -7.25 5.84 3.66
CA VAL A 205 -7.84 4.61 3.09
C VAL A 205 -8.36 3.69 4.18
N VAL A 206 -7.56 3.51 5.22
CA VAL A 206 -7.91 2.63 6.36
C VAL A 206 -8.84 3.33 7.34
N SER A 207 -8.70 4.65 7.51
CA SER A 207 -9.53 5.45 8.43
C SER A 207 -10.95 5.69 7.95
N THR A 208 -11.29 5.35 6.68
CA THR A 208 -12.67 5.53 6.20
C THR A 208 -13.65 4.68 7.00
N ARG A 209 -14.75 5.28 7.47
CA ARG A 209 -15.81 4.54 8.16
C ARG A 209 -16.38 3.39 7.32
N ALA A 210 -16.27 3.45 6.01
CA ALA A 210 -16.64 2.37 5.11
C ALA A 210 -15.70 1.14 5.28
N ALA A 211 -14.40 1.36 5.45
CA ALA A 211 -13.45 0.32 5.82
C ALA A 211 -13.68 -0.12 7.28
N VAL A 212 -13.75 0.84 8.20
CA VAL A 212 -13.92 0.60 9.64
C VAL A 212 -15.23 -0.11 9.97
N HIS A 213 -16.35 0.29 9.37
CA HIS A 213 -17.68 -0.29 9.71
C HIS A 213 -17.89 -1.70 9.13
N SER A 214 -17.23 -2.02 8.03
CA SER A 214 -17.23 -3.38 7.49
C SER A 214 -16.16 -4.29 8.12
N ILE A 215 -15.16 -3.70 8.80
CA ILE A 215 -13.94 -4.39 9.23
C ILE A 215 -13.86 -4.58 10.77
N LEU A 216 -14.38 -3.69 11.61
CA LEU A 216 -14.04 -3.63 13.04
C LEU A 216 -15.03 -4.27 14.04
N HIS A 217 -16.00 -5.06 13.63
CA HIS A 217 -16.93 -5.70 14.56
C HIS A 217 -16.92 -7.23 14.45
N SER A 218 -15.80 -7.88 14.81
CA SER A 218 -15.80 -9.33 15.03
C SER A 218 -14.96 -9.75 16.23
N PRO A 219 -15.53 -10.40 17.23
CA PRO A 219 -14.78 -11.20 18.19
C PRO A 219 -14.61 -12.62 17.67
N ASP A 220 -13.38 -13.12 17.75
CA ASP A 220 -12.97 -14.53 17.66
C ASP A 220 -13.33 -15.35 16.40
N ARG A 221 -12.43 -15.39 15.39
CA ARG A 221 -12.17 -16.58 14.52
C ARG A 221 -11.09 -16.33 13.44
N ASN A 222 -10.40 -17.39 12.99
CA ASN A 222 -9.18 -17.37 12.16
C ASN A 222 -9.44 -17.20 10.64
N ILE A 223 -9.86 -16.06 10.17
CA ILE A 223 -9.96 -15.75 8.73
C ILE A 223 -9.17 -14.47 8.46
N ILE A 224 -8.18 -14.57 7.56
CA ILE A 224 -7.37 -13.45 7.09
C ILE A 224 -7.87 -13.08 5.70
N ILE A 225 -8.14 -11.79 5.45
CA ILE A 225 -8.31 -11.25 4.10
C ILE A 225 -7.15 -10.30 3.84
N SER A 226 -6.35 -10.64 2.83
CA SER A 226 -5.28 -9.78 2.33
C SER A 226 -5.74 -9.10 1.05
N PHE A 227 -5.52 -7.78 0.97
CA PHE A 227 -5.77 -6.99 -0.22
C PHE A 227 -4.43 -6.72 -0.90
N ILE A 228 -4.20 -7.43 -2.01
CA ILE A 228 -3.09 -7.14 -2.90
C ILE A 228 -3.65 -6.20 -3.97
N PHE A 229 -3.25 -4.94 -3.95
CA PHE A 229 -3.41 -4.12 -5.15
C PHE A 229 -2.39 -4.63 -6.16
N PRO A 230 -2.79 -4.97 -7.40
CA PRO A 230 -1.82 -5.14 -8.46
C PRO A 230 -1.04 -3.82 -8.52
N GLY A 231 0.28 -3.90 -8.37
CA GLY A 231 1.14 -2.73 -8.32
C GLY A 231 0.90 -1.85 -9.54
N PHE A 232 0.84 -0.54 -9.30
CA PHE A 232 0.89 0.45 -10.35
C PHE A 232 2.29 0.51 -10.94
#